data_2e86ff865a5c48c4f3a6e46794288a91
#
_entry.id   2e86ff865a5c48c4f3a6e46794288a91
#
_cell.length_a   1.000
_cell.length_b   1.000
_cell.length_c   1.000
_cell.angle_alpha   90.00
_cell.angle_beta   90.00
_cell.angle_gamma   90.00
#
_symmetry.space_group_name_H-M   'P 1'
#
loop_
_entity.id
_entity.type
_entity.pdbx_description
1 polymer ?
#
loop_
_entity_poly.entity_id
_entity_poly.type
_entity_poly.pdbx_seq_one_letter_code
_entity_poly.pdbx_strand_id
1 'polypeptide(L)'
;MPRASPTTKLDPRQVLTGAVLRASALLEITQSGLAQILGLSPSTVSRMANGTYTLDVQKKEWELGALFVRLFRSLDALIGSNDPAARGWLNAQNRGLVGRPIDLIRSTEGLVRVVQYLDSARGRI
;
A
#
# COMPACT_ATOMS: atom_id res chain seq x y z
N MET A 1 -33.83 13.24 -20.25
CA MET A 1 -33.49 12.70 -19.87
C MET A 1 -32.68 12.59 -19.26
N PRO A 2 -32.41 12.59 -18.57
CA PRO A 2 -31.35 12.38 -18.07
C PRO A 2 -30.94 11.29 -17.95
N ARG A 3 -30.44 11.17 -18.11
CA ARG A 3 -29.95 10.27 -17.98
C ARG A 3 -29.38 10.06 -17.01
N ALA A 4 -29.94 9.59 -16.49
CA ALA A 4 -29.20 8.89 -15.52
C ALA A 4 -27.76 8.96 -15.86
N SER A 5 -26.98 9.53 -15.00
CA SER A 5 -25.58 9.42 -15.21
C SER A 5 -25.30 7.95 -15.43
N PRO A 6 -24.69 7.62 -16.51
CA PRO A 6 -24.27 6.27 -16.75
C PRO A 6 -23.45 5.86 -15.56
N THR A 7 -23.66 4.68 -15.09
CA THR A 7 -22.81 4.08 -14.11
C THR A 7 -21.40 4.18 -14.67
N THR A 8 -20.67 5.16 -14.22
CA THR A 8 -19.30 5.30 -14.63
C THR A 8 -18.55 4.11 -14.07
N LYS A 9 -18.11 3.24 -14.94
CA LYS A 9 -17.25 2.16 -14.48
C LYS A 9 -15.97 2.77 -13.95
N LEU A 10 -15.67 2.51 -12.70
CA LEU A 10 -14.40 2.91 -12.14
C LEU A 10 -13.30 2.14 -12.83
N ASP A 11 -12.27 2.86 -13.28
CA ASP A 11 -11.09 2.23 -13.85
C ASP A 11 -10.30 1.58 -12.72
N PRO A 12 -10.12 0.24 -12.74
CA PRO A 12 -9.38 -0.44 -11.68
C PRO A 12 -7.97 0.12 -11.48
N ARG A 13 -7.34 0.60 -12.54
CA ARG A 13 -6.00 1.20 -12.44
C ARG A 13 -6.02 2.46 -11.61
N GLN A 14 -7.02 3.31 -11.82
CA GLN A 14 -7.17 4.54 -11.04
C GLN A 14 -7.55 4.23 -9.59
N VAL A 15 -8.40 3.24 -9.38
CA VAL A 15 -8.82 2.84 -8.04
C VAL A 15 -7.63 2.34 -7.22
N LEU A 16 -6.86 1.42 -7.78
CA LEU A 16 -5.71 0.87 -7.05
C LEU A 16 -4.64 1.93 -6.85
N THR A 17 -4.31 2.69 -7.89
CA THR A 17 -3.30 3.74 -7.77
C THR A 17 -3.67 4.75 -6.71
N GLY A 18 -4.94 5.18 -6.68
CA GLY A 18 -5.42 6.10 -5.66
C GLY A 18 -5.33 5.51 -4.26
N ALA A 19 -5.68 4.23 -4.11
CA ALA A 19 -5.60 3.56 -2.81
C ALA A 19 -4.15 3.47 -2.31
N VAL A 20 -3.21 3.15 -3.21
CA VAL A 20 -1.77 3.11 -2.88
C VAL A 20 -1.29 4.47 -2.42
N LEU A 21 -1.64 5.53 -3.14
CA LEU A 21 -1.22 6.89 -2.79
C LEU A 21 -1.79 7.32 -1.44
N ARG A 22 -3.07 7.04 -1.19
CA ARG A 22 -3.69 7.39 0.11
C ARG A 22 -3.04 6.62 1.25
N ALA A 23 -2.80 5.33 1.07
CA ALA A 23 -2.17 4.51 2.10
C ALA A 23 -0.77 5.03 2.40
N SER A 24 0.02 5.33 1.38
CA SER A 24 1.38 5.83 1.58
C SER A 24 1.39 7.19 2.29
N ALA A 25 0.42 8.06 1.99
CA ALA A 25 0.30 9.35 2.65
C ALA A 25 -0.06 9.18 4.13
N LEU A 26 -1.04 8.33 4.44
CA LEU A 26 -1.46 8.08 5.83
C LEU A 26 -0.34 7.45 6.64
N LEU A 27 0.47 6.58 6.04
CA LEU A 27 1.60 5.95 6.69
C LEU A 27 2.87 6.79 6.66
N GLU A 28 2.82 7.96 6.00
CA GLU A 28 3.96 8.88 5.85
C GLU A 28 5.17 8.20 5.22
N ILE A 29 4.91 7.39 4.19
CA ILE A 29 5.96 6.76 3.42
C ILE A 29 6.40 7.73 2.32
N THR A 30 7.71 7.94 2.20
CA THR A 30 8.26 8.86 1.19
C THR A 30 8.04 8.31 -0.22
N GLN A 31 8.11 9.18 -1.22
CA GLN A 31 8.03 8.73 -2.62
C GLN A 31 9.14 7.73 -2.94
N SER A 32 10.34 7.97 -2.42
CA SER A 32 11.46 7.04 -2.61
C SER A 32 11.17 5.68 -1.98
N GLY A 33 10.61 5.67 -0.76
CA GLY A 33 10.21 4.44 -0.09
C GLY A 33 9.12 3.69 -0.85
N LEU A 34 8.11 4.42 -1.32
CA LEU A 34 7.03 3.83 -2.09
C LEU A 34 7.56 3.24 -3.42
N ALA A 35 8.49 3.94 -4.06
CA ALA A 35 9.13 3.44 -5.27
C ALA A 35 9.79 2.08 -5.04
N GLN A 36 10.51 1.93 -3.93
CA GLN A 36 11.13 0.66 -3.58
C GLN A 36 10.09 -0.43 -3.35
N ILE A 37 9.01 -0.11 -2.64
CA ILE A 37 7.93 -1.07 -2.36
C ILE A 37 7.31 -1.57 -3.66
N LEU A 38 7.06 -0.66 -4.60
CA LEU A 38 6.37 -0.99 -5.86
C LEU A 38 7.31 -1.47 -6.97
N GLY A 39 8.60 -1.39 -6.76
CA GLY A 39 9.56 -1.73 -7.81
C GLY A 39 9.57 -0.72 -8.95
N LEU A 40 9.32 0.55 -8.64
CA LEU A 40 9.26 1.63 -9.61
C LEU A 40 10.38 2.63 -9.38
N SER A 41 10.64 3.48 -10.38
CA SER A 41 11.55 4.61 -10.19
C SER A 41 10.87 5.71 -9.38
N PRO A 42 11.63 6.54 -8.65
CA PRO A 42 11.04 7.69 -7.96
C PRO A 42 10.31 8.64 -8.90
N SER A 43 10.79 8.80 -10.14
CA SER A 43 10.12 9.67 -11.11
C SER A 43 8.77 9.11 -11.51
N THR A 44 8.63 7.79 -11.62
CA THR A 44 7.33 7.18 -11.91
C THR A 44 6.35 7.40 -10.75
N VAL A 45 6.81 7.24 -9.51
CA VAL A 45 5.97 7.51 -8.34
C VAL A 45 5.55 8.98 -8.30
N SER A 46 6.45 9.89 -8.66
CA SER A 46 6.11 11.32 -8.76
C SER A 46 4.99 11.54 -9.78
N ARG A 47 5.05 10.87 -10.93
CA ARG A 47 3.99 10.95 -11.93
C ARG A 47 2.68 10.34 -11.45
N MET A 48 2.74 9.28 -10.65
CA MET A 48 1.54 8.74 -10.00
C MET A 48 0.90 9.81 -9.11
N ALA A 49 1.72 10.48 -8.33
CA ALA A 49 1.24 11.49 -7.38
C ALA A 49 0.60 12.68 -8.11
N ASN A 50 1.09 13.05 -9.29
CA ASN A 50 0.51 14.17 -10.03
C ASN A 50 -0.57 13.75 -11.03
N GLY A 51 -0.94 12.47 -11.06
CA GLY A 51 -2.06 12.00 -11.87
C GLY A 51 -1.70 11.62 -13.30
N THR A 52 -0.41 11.55 -13.65
CA THR A 52 0.00 11.25 -15.04
C THR A 52 0.47 9.81 -15.24
N TYR A 53 0.41 8.98 -14.21
CA TYR A 53 0.74 7.57 -14.32
C TYR A 53 -0.19 6.75 -13.43
N THR A 54 -0.70 5.65 -13.95
CA THR A 54 -1.44 4.66 -13.17
C THR A 54 -0.72 3.32 -13.24
N LEU A 55 -0.84 2.53 -12.17
CA LEU A 55 -0.22 1.21 -12.12
C LEU A 55 -0.69 0.35 -13.27
N ASP A 56 0.24 -0.39 -13.87
CA ASP A 56 -0.02 -1.22 -15.05
C ASP A 56 -0.44 -2.63 -14.61
N VAL A 57 -1.66 -3.02 -15.00
CA VAL A 57 -2.26 -4.32 -14.65
C VAL A 57 -1.37 -5.49 -15.09
N GLN A 58 -0.60 -5.31 -16.15
CA GLN A 58 0.20 -6.39 -16.72
C GLN A 58 1.60 -6.48 -16.13
N LYS A 59 1.95 -5.55 -15.24
CA LYS A 59 3.29 -5.51 -14.65
C LYS A 59 3.25 -5.91 -13.18
N LYS A 60 4.42 -6.24 -12.66
CA LYS A 60 4.57 -6.65 -11.25
C LYS A 60 4.09 -5.56 -10.28
N GLU A 61 4.18 -4.31 -10.68
CA GLU A 61 3.74 -3.19 -9.86
C GLU A 61 2.28 -3.29 -9.46
N TRP A 62 1.44 -3.94 -10.29
CA TRP A 62 0.04 -4.16 -9.96
C TRP A 62 -0.11 -5.05 -8.73
N GLU A 63 0.59 -6.17 -8.74
CA GLU A 63 0.56 -7.12 -7.65
C GLU A 63 1.15 -6.52 -6.38
N LEU A 64 2.27 -5.81 -6.51
CA LEU A 64 2.92 -5.17 -5.37
C LEU A 64 2.05 -4.07 -4.79
N GLY A 65 1.38 -3.29 -5.63
CA GLY A 65 0.44 -2.28 -5.18
C GLY A 65 -0.74 -2.88 -4.42
N ALA A 66 -1.29 -3.98 -4.93
CA ALA A 66 -2.39 -4.67 -4.24
C ALA A 66 -1.94 -5.21 -2.88
N LEU A 67 -0.75 -5.78 -2.79
CA LEU A 67 -0.19 -6.25 -1.53
C LEU A 67 0.01 -5.10 -0.54
N PHE A 68 0.49 -3.96 -1.02
CA PHE A 68 0.68 -2.80 -0.17
C PHE A 68 -0.63 -2.29 0.40
N VAL A 69 -1.68 -2.21 -0.41
CA VAL A 69 -3.01 -1.80 0.06
C VAL A 69 -3.55 -2.80 1.08
N ARG A 70 -3.34 -4.10 0.82
CA ARG A 70 -3.74 -5.14 1.77
C ARG A 70 -3.01 -4.99 3.10
N LEU A 71 -1.71 -4.68 3.05
CA LEU A 71 -0.93 -4.42 4.26
C LEU A 71 -1.56 -3.28 5.04
N PHE A 72 -1.86 -2.17 4.37
CA PHE A 72 -2.46 -1.02 5.03
C PHE A 72 -3.79 -1.37 5.68
N ARG A 73 -4.66 -2.07 4.95
CA ARG A 73 -5.98 -2.45 5.47
C ARG A 73 -5.87 -3.37 6.68
N SER A 74 -4.95 -4.32 6.62
CA SER A 74 -4.76 -5.26 7.74
C SER A 74 -4.19 -4.56 8.96
N LEU A 75 -3.26 -3.64 8.75
CA LEU A 75 -2.68 -2.86 9.84
C LEU A 75 -3.73 -1.91 10.43
N ASP A 76 -4.50 -1.25 9.58
CA ASP A 76 -5.56 -0.33 10.00
C ASP A 76 -6.60 -1.04 10.86
N ALA A 77 -7.02 -2.24 10.44
CA ALA A 77 -7.98 -3.04 11.19
C ALA A 77 -7.42 -3.49 12.54
N LEU A 78 -6.14 -3.86 12.57
CA LEU A 78 -5.49 -4.33 13.79
C LEU A 78 -5.32 -3.21 14.83
N ILE A 79 -5.05 -2.01 14.37
CA ILE A 79 -4.76 -0.85 15.22
C ILE A 79 -5.99 0.00 15.49
N GLY A 80 -7.11 -0.27 14.84
CA GLY A 80 -8.34 0.48 15.05
C GLY A 80 -8.34 1.84 14.39
N SER A 81 -7.81 1.94 13.20
CA SER A 81 -7.79 3.16 12.38
C SER A 81 -7.07 4.34 13.04
N ASN A 82 -5.99 4.04 13.77
CA ASN A 82 -5.16 5.04 14.42
C ASN A 82 -3.88 5.21 13.60
N ASP A 83 -3.82 6.24 12.75
CA ASP A 83 -2.71 6.45 11.84
C ASP A 83 -1.36 6.68 12.55
N PRO A 84 -1.29 7.50 13.62
CA PRO A 84 -0.03 7.60 14.37
C PRO A 84 0.46 6.26 14.93
N ALA A 85 -0.46 5.44 15.42
CA ALA A 85 -0.08 4.10 15.93
C ALA A 85 0.37 3.19 14.81
N ALA A 86 -0.26 3.28 13.62
CA ALA A 86 0.16 2.51 12.45
C ALA A 86 1.57 2.89 12.02
N ARG A 87 1.87 4.19 11.98
CA ARG A 87 3.23 4.65 11.65
C ARG A 87 4.24 4.17 12.68
N GLY A 88 3.86 4.21 13.96
CA GLY A 88 4.72 3.72 15.04
C GLY A 88 5.02 2.25 14.88
N TRP A 89 4.01 1.45 14.54
CA TRP A 89 4.18 0.02 14.32
C TRP A 89 5.15 -0.26 13.16
N LEU A 90 4.98 0.46 12.05
CA LEU A 90 5.85 0.29 10.88
C LEU A 90 7.30 0.61 11.17
N ASN A 91 7.55 1.61 12.01
CA ASN A 91 8.90 2.11 12.24
C ASN A 91 9.60 1.48 13.44
N ALA A 92 8.90 0.68 14.23
CA ALA A 92 9.48 0.03 15.39
C ALA A 92 10.07 -1.33 15.04
N GLN A 93 11.11 -1.70 15.77
CA GLN A 93 11.68 -3.05 15.67
C GLN A 93 10.61 -4.06 16.06
N ASN A 94 10.40 -5.08 15.25
CA ASN A 94 9.39 -6.10 15.46
C ASN A 94 10.07 -7.46 15.65
N ARG A 95 9.84 -8.08 16.81
CA ARG A 95 10.47 -9.35 17.13
C ARG A 95 9.98 -10.50 16.24
N GLY A 96 8.69 -10.53 15.97
CA GLY A 96 8.10 -11.59 15.16
C GLY A 96 8.58 -11.56 13.72
N LEU A 97 8.89 -10.38 13.21
CA LEU A 97 9.38 -10.19 11.86
C LEU A 97 10.91 -10.10 11.77
N VAL A 98 11.57 -9.94 12.91
CA VAL A 98 13.02 -9.79 12.99
C VAL A 98 13.50 -8.61 12.15
N GLY A 99 12.94 -7.44 12.44
CA GLY A 99 13.30 -6.20 11.74
C GLY A 99 12.21 -5.15 11.88
N ARG A 100 12.48 -3.99 11.33
CA ARG A 100 11.49 -2.92 11.25
C ARG A 100 10.63 -3.17 10.00
N PRO A 101 9.30 -3.21 10.14
CA PRO A 101 8.45 -3.48 8.99
C PRO A 101 8.70 -2.51 7.82
N ILE A 102 8.95 -1.22 8.11
CA ILE A 102 9.18 -0.22 7.05
C ILE A 102 10.39 -0.57 6.18
N ASP A 103 11.40 -1.21 6.76
CA ASP A 103 12.57 -1.65 6.01
C ASP A 103 12.28 -2.94 5.24
N LEU A 104 11.56 -3.86 5.87
CA LEU A 104 11.27 -5.16 5.28
C LEU A 104 10.42 -5.06 4.01
N ILE A 105 9.44 -4.14 3.99
CA ILE A 105 8.51 -4.03 2.86
C ILE A 105 9.14 -3.45 1.60
N ARG A 106 10.40 -3.06 1.65
CA ARG A 106 11.12 -2.56 0.48
C ARG A 106 11.55 -3.68 -0.47
N SER A 107 11.48 -4.93 -0.03
CA SER A 107 11.66 -6.08 -0.90
C SER A 107 10.33 -6.80 -1.06
N THR A 108 10.15 -7.48 -2.20
CA THR A 108 8.92 -8.26 -2.44
C THR A 108 8.74 -9.33 -1.37
N GLU A 109 9.80 -10.05 -1.05
CA GLU A 109 9.75 -11.09 -0.03
C GLU A 109 9.33 -10.52 1.32
N GLY A 110 9.91 -9.40 1.71
CA GLY A 110 9.58 -8.76 2.98
C GLY A 110 8.15 -8.23 3.00
N LEU A 111 7.69 -7.67 1.90
CA LEU A 111 6.31 -7.19 1.79
C LEU A 111 5.33 -8.34 2.01
N VAL A 112 5.56 -9.47 1.34
CA VAL A 112 4.71 -10.65 1.51
C VAL A 112 4.72 -11.13 2.97
N ARG A 113 5.92 -11.19 3.58
CA ARG A 113 6.04 -11.61 4.98
C ARG A 113 5.25 -10.72 5.92
N VAL A 114 5.34 -9.41 5.75
CA VAL A 114 4.62 -8.46 6.62
C VAL A 114 3.12 -8.59 6.41
N VAL A 115 2.65 -8.73 5.16
CA VAL A 115 1.23 -8.95 4.88
C VAL A 115 0.74 -10.21 5.57
N GLN A 116 1.47 -11.32 5.44
CA GLN A 116 1.09 -12.59 6.06
C GLN A 116 1.08 -12.49 7.59
N TYR A 117 2.04 -11.79 8.16
CA TYR A 117 2.11 -11.57 9.59
C TYR A 117 0.87 -10.81 10.09
N LEU A 118 0.50 -9.75 9.41
CA LEU A 118 -0.67 -8.95 9.78
C LEU A 118 -1.97 -9.73 9.59
N ASP A 119 -2.08 -10.47 8.50
CA ASP A 119 -3.27 -11.29 8.25
C ASP A 119 -3.42 -12.35 9.34
N SER A 120 -2.32 -12.98 9.73
CA SER A 120 -2.32 -13.98 10.79
C SER A 120 -2.74 -13.38 12.13
N ALA A 121 -2.25 -12.19 12.43
CA ALA A 121 -2.62 -11.49 13.67
C ALA A 121 -4.11 -11.15 13.70
N ARG A 122 -4.67 -10.72 12.54
CA ARG A 122 -6.11 -10.44 12.43
C ARG A 122 -6.96 -11.68 12.60
N GLY A 123 -6.48 -12.82 12.11
CA GLY A 123 -7.23 -14.06 12.19
C GLY A 123 -7.26 -14.70 13.56
N ARG A 124 -6.56 -14.16 14.53
CA ARG A 124 -6.46 -14.72 15.89
C ARG A 124 -7.41 -14.06 16.87
N ILE A 125 -8.52 -13.69 16.44
CA ILE A 125 -9.49 -13.06 17.34
C ILE A 125 -10.24 -14.10 18.14
#